data_c426e7fae19fcfbfa160698bc1e9aedc
#
_entry.id   c426e7fae19fcfbfa160698bc1e9aedc
#
_cell.length_a   1.000
_cell.length_b   1.000
_cell.length_c   1.000
_cell.angle_alpha   90.00
_cell.angle_beta   90.00
_cell.angle_gamma   90.00
#
_symmetry.space_group_name_H-M   'P 1'
#
loop_
_entity.id
_entity.type
_entity.pdbx_description
1 polymer ?
#
loop_
_entity_poly.entity_id
_entity_poly.type
_entity_poly.pdbx_seq_one_letter_code
_entity_poly.pdbx_strand_id
1 'polypeptide(L)'
;AYATLALAAHHTSRIRLGTGVAIAGTRLAPVTAHSIASINRLAPGRTFLGIGTGHTAMRIMGARPVKAKAFRDYLRVLRGLLRGEEVEHELNGEVRPIRVLDRELECLNLDDPVPSYVGANGPKALRAAGAYGDGRICAGNEPLGVLARNLDIIREGAAEAGREVTDDFHTAALTFACV
;
A
#
# COMPACT_ATOMS: atom_id res chain seq x y z
N ALA A 1 -10.73 -10.31 3.11
CA ALA A 1 -9.25 -10.41 3.14
C ALA A 1 -8.69 -10.26 4.56
N TYR A 2 -9.00 -9.16 5.30
CA TYR A 2 -8.38 -8.94 6.62
C TYR A 2 -8.74 -10.03 7.65
N ALA A 3 -9.97 -10.52 7.69
CA ALA A 3 -10.36 -11.63 8.56
C ALA A 3 -9.55 -12.91 8.26
N THR A 4 -9.32 -13.21 6.97
CA THR A 4 -8.47 -14.34 6.55
C THR A 4 -7.02 -14.12 6.95
N LEU A 5 -6.50 -12.88 6.83
CA LEU A 5 -5.15 -12.55 7.28
C LEU A 5 -4.99 -12.70 8.80
N ALA A 6 -6.00 -12.30 9.59
CA ALA A 6 -5.98 -12.48 11.04
C ALA A 6 -5.93 -13.96 11.42
N LEU A 7 -6.73 -14.80 10.76
CA LEU A 7 -6.71 -16.25 10.98
C LEU A 7 -5.36 -16.85 10.58
N ALA A 8 -4.81 -16.45 9.44
CA ALA A 8 -3.48 -16.91 8.99
C ALA A 8 -2.38 -16.43 9.95
N ALA A 9 -2.48 -15.21 10.50
CA ALA A 9 -1.54 -14.71 11.49
C ALA A 9 -1.52 -15.58 12.76
N HIS A 10 -2.70 -16.01 13.19
CA HIS A 10 -2.85 -16.89 14.36
C HIS A 10 -2.26 -18.28 14.13
N HIS A 11 -2.44 -18.85 12.93
CA HIS A 11 -2.03 -20.23 12.63
C HIS A 11 -0.62 -20.37 12.03
N THR A 12 0.10 -19.25 11.80
CA THR A 12 1.43 -19.29 11.20
C THR A 12 2.42 -18.42 11.97
N SER A 13 3.70 -18.78 11.92
CA SER A 13 4.77 -18.05 12.62
C SER A 13 5.87 -17.50 11.71
N ARG A 14 5.93 -17.89 10.43
CA ARG A 14 7.06 -17.57 9.54
C ARG A 14 6.67 -16.85 8.27
N ILE A 15 5.52 -17.17 7.67
CA ILE A 15 5.10 -16.58 6.41
C ILE A 15 4.78 -15.09 6.56
N ARG A 16 5.09 -14.32 5.54
CA ARG A 16 4.65 -12.93 5.45
C ARG A 16 3.20 -12.89 4.97
N LEU A 17 2.44 -11.96 5.51
CA LEU A 17 1.01 -11.83 5.31
C LEU A 17 0.67 -10.44 4.77
N GLY A 18 -0.14 -10.37 3.73
CA GLY A 18 -0.52 -9.08 3.20
C GLY A 18 -1.62 -9.15 2.14
N THR A 19 -2.03 -8.00 1.67
CA THR A 19 -3.03 -7.87 0.61
C THR A 19 -2.37 -7.80 -0.76
N GLY A 20 -2.93 -8.48 -1.74
CA GLY A 20 -2.39 -8.48 -3.09
C GLY A 20 -3.46 -8.22 -4.18
N VAL A 21 -4.10 -7.06 -4.21
CA VAL A 21 -3.95 -5.80 -3.46
C VAL A 21 -5.26 -5.40 -2.79
N ALA A 22 -5.19 -4.60 -1.71
CA ALA A 22 -6.33 -3.84 -1.21
C ALA A 22 -6.66 -2.69 -2.20
N ILE A 23 -7.89 -2.20 -2.16
CA ILE A 23 -8.38 -1.22 -3.15
C ILE A 23 -8.69 0.09 -2.45
N ALA A 24 -7.99 1.15 -2.84
CA ALA A 24 -8.15 2.48 -2.27
C ALA A 24 -9.58 3.05 -2.37
N GLY A 25 -10.33 2.66 -3.40
CA GLY A 25 -11.71 3.12 -3.60
C GLY A 25 -12.77 2.44 -2.72
N THR A 26 -12.41 1.40 -1.96
CA THR A 26 -13.36 0.65 -1.13
C THR A 26 -13.30 0.98 0.35
N ARG A 27 -12.26 1.69 0.78
CA ARG A 27 -12.06 2.10 2.18
C ARG A 27 -11.32 3.42 2.24
N LEU A 28 -11.59 4.21 3.26
CA LEU A 28 -10.78 5.39 3.58
C LEU A 28 -9.36 4.98 3.99
N ALA A 29 -8.39 5.83 3.74
CA ALA A 29 -6.98 5.57 4.08
C ALA A 29 -6.77 5.25 5.58
N PRO A 30 -7.38 6.00 6.54
CA PRO A 30 -7.26 5.66 7.96
C PRO A 30 -7.85 4.29 8.30
N VAL A 31 -8.94 3.87 7.67
CA VAL A 31 -9.53 2.53 7.88
C VAL A 31 -8.60 1.43 7.37
N THR A 32 -7.91 1.66 6.25
CA THR A 32 -6.95 0.71 5.70
C THR A 32 -5.69 0.63 6.57
N ALA A 33 -5.18 1.78 7.04
CA ALA A 33 -4.03 1.84 7.95
C ALA A 33 -4.34 1.07 9.25
N HIS A 34 -5.48 1.35 9.88
CA HIS A 34 -5.91 0.65 11.09
C HIS A 34 -6.07 -0.86 10.86
N SER A 35 -6.69 -1.25 9.74
CA SER A 35 -6.91 -2.67 9.44
C SER A 35 -5.60 -3.46 9.30
N ILE A 36 -4.59 -2.92 8.62
CA ILE A 36 -3.32 -3.65 8.45
C ILE A 36 -2.45 -3.59 9.71
N ALA A 37 -2.49 -2.49 10.45
CA ALA A 37 -1.79 -2.36 11.72
C ALA A 37 -2.34 -3.33 12.79
N SER A 38 -3.65 -3.65 12.76
CA SER A 38 -4.24 -4.69 13.62
C SER A 38 -3.78 -6.10 13.24
N ILE A 39 -3.59 -6.39 11.95
CA ILE A 39 -2.96 -7.64 11.52
C ILE A 39 -1.50 -7.69 11.96
N ASN A 40 -0.78 -6.56 11.88
CA ASN A 40 0.60 -6.45 12.33
C ASN A 40 0.75 -6.68 13.85
N ARG A 41 -0.28 -6.38 14.64
CA ARG A 41 -0.32 -6.75 16.07
C ARG A 41 -0.36 -8.26 16.30
N LEU A 42 -1.05 -9.01 15.42
CA LEU A 42 -1.12 -10.47 15.47
C LEU A 42 0.12 -11.15 14.85
N ALA A 43 0.78 -10.48 13.92
CA ALA A 43 1.93 -11.00 13.18
C ALA A 43 3.05 -9.94 13.07
N PRO A 44 3.69 -9.56 14.21
CA PRO A 44 4.68 -8.48 14.24
C PRO A 44 5.80 -8.68 13.22
N GLY A 45 6.09 -7.64 12.42
CA GLY A 45 7.14 -7.63 11.41
C GLY A 45 6.91 -8.55 10.20
N ARG A 46 5.78 -9.29 10.14
CA ARG A 46 5.45 -10.21 9.05
C ARG A 46 4.39 -9.68 8.10
N THR A 47 3.88 -8.48 8.33
CA THR A 47 2.82 -7.92 7.50
C THR A 47 3.36 -6.98 6.41
N PHE A 48 2.62 -6.91 5.31
CA PHE A 48 2.79 -5.90 4.27
C PHE A 48 1.43 -5.48 3.71
N LEU A 49 1.36 -4.31 3.12
CA LEU A 49 0.15 -3.81 2.48
C LEU A 49 0.37 -3.66 0.98
N GLY A 50 -0.21 -4.53 0.17
CA GLY A 50 -0.39 -4.29 -1.25
C GLY A 50 -1.62 -3.42 -1.48
N ILE A 51 -1.50 -2.30 -2.20
CA ILE A 51 -2.58 -1.33 -2.42
C ILE A 51 -2.62 -0.86 -3.87
N GLY A 52 -3.80 -0.75 -4.45
CA GLY A 52 -3.99 -0.34 -5.83
C GLY A 52 -5.25 0.50 -6.06
N THR A 53 -5.38 1.05 -7.27
CA THR A 53 -6.54 1.86 -7.68
C THR A 53 -7.81 1.05 -7.89
N GLY A 54 -7.70 -0.28 -7.98
CA GLY A 54 -8.83 -1.19 -8.13
C GLY A 54 -9.42 -1.25 -9.53
N HIS A 55 -8.59 -1.26 -10.56
CA HIS A 55 -9.04 -1.25 -11.96
C HIS A 55 -10.09 -2.33 -12.27
N THR A 56 -9.85 -3.58 -11.92
CA THR A 56 -10.78 -4.69 -12.17
C THR A 56 -11.92 -4.70 -11.15
N ALA A 57 -11.60 -4.68 -9.87
CA ALA A 57 -12.59 -4.84 -8.81
C ALA A 57 -13.59 -3.67 -8.74
N MET A 58 -13.14 -2.43 -8.93
CA MET A 58 -14.04 -1.27 -8.99
C MET A 58 -15.02 -1.39 -10.16
N ARG A 59 -14.56 -1.85 -11.34
CA ARG A 59 -15.44 -2.06 -12.50
C ARG A 59 -16.49 -3.15 -12.25
N ILE A 60 -16.10 -4.26 -11.63
CA ILE A 60 -17.04 -5.34 -11.28
C ILE A 60 -18.10 -4.83 -10.28
N MET A 61 -17.76 -3.90 -9.40
CA MET A 61 -18.70 -3.25 -8.48
C MET A 61 -19.48 -2.09 -9.13
N GLY A 62 -19.40 -1.88 -10.44
CA GLY A 62 -20.10 -0.81 -11.15
C GLY A 62 -19.48 0.59 -10.93
N ALA A 63 -18.27 0.66 -10.40
CA ALA A 63 -17.58 1.92 -10.08
C ALA A 63 -16.35 2.15 -11.00
N ARG A 64 -15.84 3.38 -10.99
CA ARG A 64 -14.60 3.71 -11.70
C ARG A 64 -13.39 3.53 -10.77
N PRO A 65 -12.23 3.12 -11.31
CA PRO A 65 -10.99 3.11 -10.56
C PRO A 65 -10.66 4.48 -9.97
N VAL A 66 -9.96 4.49 -8.84
CA VAL A 66 -9.55 5.73 -8.18
C VAL A 66 -8.65 6.55 -9.10
N LYS A 67 -8.96 7.84 -9.24
CA LYS A 67 -8.16 8.76 -10.07
C LYS A 67 -6.76 8.93 -9.47
N ALA A 68 -5.76 9.12 -10.34
CA ALA A 68 -4.35 9.17 -9.93
C ALA A 68 -4.04 10.22 -8.84
N LYS A 69 -4.66 11.42 -8.91
CA LYS A 69 -4.48 12.46 -7.87
C LYS A 69 -5.01 11.98 -6.51
N ALA A 70 -6.24 11.46 -6.48
CA ALA A 70 -6.84 10.94 -5.25
C ALA A 70 -6.07 9.71 -4.71
N PHE A 71 -5.55 8.86 -5.59
CA PHE A 71 -4.73 7.72 -5.19
C PHE A 71 -3.39 8.16 -4.59
N ARG A 72 -2.74 9.19 -5.17
CA ARG A 72 -1.51 9.76 -4.62
C ARG A 72 -1.74 10.32 -3.21
N ASP A 73 -2.81 11.08 -3.00
CA ASP A 73 -3.16 11.61 -1.69
C ASP A 73 -3.50 10.50 -0.70
N TYR A 74 -4.25 9.50 -1.13
CA TYR A 74 -4.53 8.31 -0.35
C TYR A 74 -3.25 7.63 0.17
N LEU A 75 -2.24 7.46 -0.71
CA LEU A 75 -0.95 6.85 -0.34
C LEU A 75 -0.17 7.74 0.63
N ARG A 76 -0.22 9.07 0.46
CA ARG A 76 0.40 10.03 1.38
C ARG A 76 -0.17 9.88 2.79
N VAL A 77 -1.49 9.92 2.91
CA VAL A 77 -2.19 9.77 4.19
C VAL A 77 -1.91 8.40 4.82
N LEU A 78 -2.03 7.34 4.03
CA LEU A 78 -1.78 5.97 4.46
C LEU A 78 -0.36 5.80 5.03
N ARG A 79 0.66 6.32 4.31
CA ARG A 79 2.05 6.23 4.72
C ARG A 79 2.31 6.93 6.05
N GLY A 80 1.82 8.16 6.22
CA GLY A 80 2.00 8.90 7.47
C GLY A 80 1.32 8.18 8.64
N LEU A 81 0.08 7.72 8.46
CA LEU A 81 -0.63 6.98 9.51
C LEU A 81 0.07 5.68 9.92
N LEU A 82 0.62 4.92 8.97
CA LEU A 82 1.39 3.70 9.25
C LEU A 82 2.74 3.97 9.94
N ARG A 83 3.20 5.22 9.92
CA ARG A 83 4.38 5.70 10.67
C ARG A 83 4.02 6.30 12.02
N GLY A 84 2.72 6.34 12.36
CA GLY A 84 2.23 6.99 13.57
C GLY A 84 2.26 8.51 13.54
N GLU A 85 2.37 9.09 12.35
CA GLU A 85 2.38 10.54 12.13
C GLU A 85 0.96 11.12 12.16
N GLU A 86 0.83 12.40 12.54
CA GLU A 86 -0.36 13.19 12.27
C GLU A 86 -0.30 13.71 10.83
N VAL A 87 -1.40 13.55 10.09
CA VAL A 87 -1.47 13.92 8.68
C VAL A 87 -2.74 14.68 8.36
N GLU A 88 -2.67 15.65 7.45
CA GLU A 88 -3.87 16.29 6.91
C GLU A 88 -4.63 15.32 6.01
N HIS A 89 -5.92 15.24 6.20
CA HIS A 89 -6.83 14.41 5.41
C HIS A 89 -8.06 15.21 5.00
N GLU A 90 -8.35 15.19 3.71
CA GLU A 90 -9.58 15.77 3.15
C GLU A 90 -10.68 14.71 3.13
N LEU A 91 -11.79 15.01 3.79
CA LEU A 91 -13.00 14.20 3.77
C LEU A 91 -14.22 15.12 3.60
N ASN A 92 -15.02 14.87 2.57
CA ASN A 92 -16.24 15.64 2.25
C ASN A 92 -15.98 17.15 2.05
N GLY A 93 -14.81 17.53 1.51
CA GLY A 93 -14.43 18.92 1.27
C GLY A 93 -13.82 19.64 2.49
N GLU A 94 -13.72 18.98 3.62
CA GLU A 94 -13.05 19.50 4.82
C GLU A 94 -11.68 18.86 4.99
N VAL A 95 -10.65 19.67 5.22
CA VAL A 95 -9.30 19.23 5.56
C VAL A 95 -9.11 19.32 7.06
N ARG A 96 -8.75 18.20 7.67
CA ARG A 96 -8.48 18.11 9.11
C ARG A 96 -7.25 17.27 9.39
N PRO A 97 -6.49 17.56 10.45
CA PRO A 97 -5.44 16.68 10.93
C PRO A 97 -6.07 15.40 11.49
N ILE A 98 -5.50 14.26 11.11
CA ILE A 98 -5.88 12.94 11.64
C ILE A 98 -4.65 12.18 12.05
N ARG A 99 -4.81 11.31 13.06
CA ARG A 99 -3.77 10.40 13.53
C ARG A 99 -4.37 9.07 13.96
N VAL A 100 -3.55 8.06 14.09
CA VAL A 100 -3.95 6.82 14.72
C VAL A 100 -3.98 7.04 16.23
N LEU A 101 -5.18 6.95 16.82
CA LEU A 101 -5.34 6.81 18.26
C LEU A 101 -5.05 5.34 18.60
N ASP A 102 -4.58 5.06 19.79
CA ASP A 102 -4.55 3.72 20.37
C ASP A 102 -3.21 3.00 20.46
N ARG A 103 -2.10 3.73 20.54
CA ARG A 103 -0.90 3.11 21.12
C ARG A 103 -1.16 2.61 22.56
N GLU A 104 -2.08 3.27 23.27
CA GLU A 104 -2.44 2.93 24.65
C GLU A 104 -3.33 1.69 24.78
N LEU A 105 -4.14 1.38 23.78
CA LEU A 105 -5.04 0.21 23.81
C LEU A 105 -4.38 -1.09 23.30
N GLU A 106 -3.15 -0.99 22.82
CA GLU A 106 -2.35 -2.12 22.31
C GLU A 106 -3.06 -3.00 21.23
N CYS A 107 -4.09 -2.47 20.58
CA CYS A 107 -4.81 -3.20 19.51
C CYS A 107 -4.13 -3.10 18.15
N LEU A 108 -3.13 -2.21 18.01
CA LEU A 108 -2.37 -1.99 16.79
C LEU A 108 -0.87 -2.16 17.04
N ASN A 109 -0.13 -2.45 15.97
CA ASN A 109 1.32 -2.42 16.01
C ASN A 109 1.83 -1.52 14.87
N LEU A 110 2.43 -0.39 15.25
CA LEU A 110 3.10 0.56 14.37
C LEU A 110 4.61 0.63 14.64
N ASP A 111 5.10 -0.11 15.64
CA ASP A 111 6.53 -0.13 15.98
C ASP A 111 7.32 -0.99 14.99
N ASP A 112 6.74 -2.11 14.53
CA ASP A 112 7.26 -2.87 13.41
C ASP A 112 6.73 -2.27 12.10
N PRO A 113 7.62 -1.90 11.15
CA PRO A 113 7.21 -1.31 9.88
C PRO A 113 6.28 -2.22 9.07
N VAL A 114 5.21 -1.63 8.52
CA VAL A 114 4.34 -2.28 7.53
C VAL A 114 4.67 -1.73 6.14
N PRO A 115 5.52 -2.41 5.35
CA PRO A 115 5.86 -1.92 4.02
C PRO A 115 4.63 -1.90 3.11
N SER A 116 4.50 -0.82 2.35
CA SER A 116 3.41 -0.59 1.41
C SER A 116 3.86 -0.82 -0.03
N TYR A 117 3.30 -1.84 -0.69
CA TYR A 117 3.59 -2.19 -2.08
C TYR A 117 2.48 -1.69 -2.98
N VAL A 118 2.81 -0.79 -3.89
CA VAL A 118 1.83 -0.10 -4.74
C VAL A 118 1.59 -0.86 -6.04
N GLY A 119 0.34 -1.19 -6.32
CA GLY A 119 -0.09 -1.74 -7.61
C GLY A 119 0.00 -0.66 -8.69
N ALA A 120 1.08 -0.63 -9.46
CA ALA A 120 1.39 0.44 -10.39
C ALA A 120 1.90 -0.08 -11.74
N ASN A 121 1.19 0.28 -12.82
CA ASN A 121 1.56 -0.05 -14.21
C ASN A 121 1.67 1.21 -15.10
N GLY A 122 0.94 2.27 -14.81
CA GLY A 122 1.00 3.52 -15.57
C GLY A 122 1.89 4.57 -14.91
N PRO A 123 2.40 5.57 -15.68
CA PRO A 123 3.42 6.50 -15.21
C PRO A 123 3.01 7.29 -13.94
N LYS A 124 1.74 7.70 -13.83
CA LYS A 124 1.25 8.42 -12.64
C LYS A 124 1.24 7.55 -11.39
N ALA A 125 0.88 6.26 -11.52
CA ALA A 125 0.89 5.32 -10.41
C ALA A 125 2.33 4.91 -10.03
N LEU A 126 3.22 4.79 -11.02
CA LEU A 126 4.65 4.53 -10.81
C LEU A 126 5.32 5.68 -10.03
N ARG A 127 5.08 6.95 -10.40
CA ARG A 127 5.54 8.10 -9.61
C ARG A 127 5.00 8.08 -8.19
N ALA A 128 3.71 7.75 -8.01
CA ALA A 128 3.11 7.66 -6.69
C ALA A 128 3.71 6.49 -5.86
N ALA A 129 4.09 5.38 -6.50
CA ALA A 129 4.80 4.29 -5.86
C ALA A 129 6.18 4.73 -5.35
N GLY A 130 6.94 5.49 -6.13
CA GLY A 130 8.21 6.08 -5.70
C GLY A 130 8.03 7.07 -4.55
N ALA A 131 7.05 7.96 -4.66
CA ALA A 131 6.80 9.00 -3.67
C ALA A 131 6.38 8.43 -2.30
N TYR A 132 5.57 7.38 -2.26
CA TYR A 132 4.90 6.95 -1.02
C TYR A 132 4.97 5.44 -0.75
N GLY A 133 5.38 4.62 -1.71
CA GLY A 133 5.52 3.18 -1.53
C GLY A 133 6.89 2.75 -1.02
N ASP A 134 6.96 1.53 -0.55
CA ASP A 134 8.19 0.82 -0.18
C ASP A 134 8.45 -0.33 -1.18
N GLY A 135 7.64 -0.40 -2.22
CA GLY A 135 7.75 -1.34 -3.32
C GLY A 135 6.62 -1.21 -4.33
N ARG A 136 6.69 -2.05 -5.34
CA ARG A 136 5.72 -2.14 -6.43
C ARG A 136 5.18 -3.55 -6.58
N ILE A 137 3.90 -3.68 -6.89
CA ILE A 137 3.30 -4.91 -7.42
C ILE A 137 2.92 -4.65 -8.87
N CYS A 138 3.45 -5.45 -9.79
CA CYS A 138 3.08 -5.41 -11.21
C CYS A 138 2.26 -6.63 -11.62
N ALA A 139 1.44 -6.44 -12.65
CA ALA A 139 0.68 -7.52 -13.25
C ALA A 139 1.53 -8.19 -14.34
N GLY A 140 1.97 -9.41 -14.08
CA GLY A 140 2.50 -10.29 -15.11
C GLY A 140 3.93 -10.02 -15.58
N ASN A 141 4.25 -10.62 -16.69
CA ASN A 141 5.58 -10.71 -17.26
C ASN A 141 5.95 -9.40 -17.98
N GLU A 142 6.61 -8.49 -17.30
CA GLU A 142 7.18 -7.30 -17.94
C GLU A 142 8.55 -7.67 -18.55
N PRO A 143 8.81 -7.34 -19.83
CA PRO A 143 10.15 -7.41 -20.39
C PRO A 143 11.14 -6.56 -19.61
N LEU A 144 12.40 -6.97 -19.53
CA LEU A 144 13.45 -6.28 -18.75
C LEU A 144 13.55 -4.77 -19.08
N GLY A 145 13.45 -4.41 -20.37
CA GLY A 145 13.49 -2.99 -20.77
C GLY A 145 12.28 -2.18 -20.29
N VAL A 146 11.11 -2.81 -20.14
CA VAL A 146 9.93 -2.16 -19.55
C VAL A 146 10.10 -2.01 -18.05
N LEU A 147 10.64 -3.03 -17.40
CA LEU A 147 10.94 -3.00 -15.97
C LEU A 147 11.94 -1.87 -15.65
N ALA A 148 13.04 -1.77 -16.39
CA ALA A 148 14.04 -0.71 -16.22
C ALA A 148 13.42 0.68 -16.33
N ARG A 149 12.68 0.95 -17.42
CA ARG A 149 11.97 2.22 -17.62
C ARG A 149 10.97 2.52 -16.48
N ASN A 150 10.26 1.52 -16.00
CA ASN A 150 9.31 1.69 -14.90
C ASN A 150 10.03 2.03 -13.60
N LEU A 151 11.20 1.44 -13.34
CA LEU A 151 12.04 1.79 -12.19
C LEU A 151 12.56 3.24 -12.27
N ASP A 152 12.91 3.72 -13.47
CA ASP A 152 13.32 5.13 -13.64
C ASP A 152 12.19 6.08 -13.29
N ILE A 153 10.96 5.81 -13.74
CA ILE A 153 9.77 6.61 -13.38
C ILE A 153 9.50 6.56 -11.87
N ILE A 154 9.74 5.43 -11.22
CA ILE A 154 9.61 5.29 -9.76
C ILE A 154 10.67 6.15 -9.06
N ARG A 155 11.92 6.13 -9.52
CA ARG A 155 13.02 6.96 -8.98
C ARG A 155 12.73 8.45 -9.14
N GLU A 156 12.20 8.88 -10.30
CA GLU A 156 11.76 10.25 -10.51
C GLU A 156 10.66 10.65 -9.50
N GLY A 157 9.65 9.80 -9.29
CA GLY A 157 8.59 10.06 -8.32
C GLY A 157 9.08 10.09 -6.88
N ALA A 158 10.09 9.30 -6.53
CA ALA A 158 10.73 9.34 -5.23
C ALA A 158 11.50 10.66 -5.03
N ALA A 159 12.30 11.06 -6.01
CA ALA A 159 13.06 12.32 -5.98
C ALA A 159 12.16 13.55 -5.87
N GLU A 160 11.02 13.60 -6.60
CA GLU A 160 9.99 14.63 -6.47
C GLU A 160 9.43 14.75 -5.03
N ALA A 161 9.45 13.67 -4.26
CA ALA A 161 8.99 13.60 -2.87
C ALA A 161 10.13 13.70 -1.84
N GLY A 162 11.35 14.04 -2.27
CA GLY A 162 12.52 14.13 -1.40
C GLY A 162 12.98 12.77 -0.85
N ARG A 163 12.73 11.68 -1.59
CA ARG A 163 13.07 10.30 -1.21
C ARG A 163 14.03 9.69 -2.22
N GLU A 164 14.70 8.65 -1.80
CA GLU A 164 15.54 7.80 -2.64
C GLU A 164 14.94 6.38 -2.70
N VAL A 165 15.06 5.76 -3.86
CA VAL A 165 14.76 4.33 -4.06
C VAL A 165 16.04 3.55 -3.76
N THR A 166 16.05 2.87 -2.64
CA THR A 166 17.13 2.00 -2.18
C THR A 166 16.95 0.56 -2.66
N ASP A 167 17.93 -0.30 -2.39
CA ASP A 167 17.86 -1.73 -2.71
C ASP A 167 16.72 -2.46 -1.96
N ASP A 168 16.20 -1.87 -0.89
CA ASP A 168 15.05 -2.38 -0.14
C ASP A 168 13.69 -2.13 -0.84
N PHE A 169 13.69 -1.39 -1.96
CA PHE A 169 12.47 -1.16 -2.74
C PHE A 169 12.10 -2.42 -3.53
N HIS A 170 11.16 -3.19 -3.04
CA HIS A 170 10.78 -4.46 -3.64
C HIS A 170 9.87 -4.30 -4.87
N THR A 171 10.17 -5.05 -5.93
CA THR A 171 9.26 -5.24 -7.06
C THR A 171 8.75 -6.67 -7.04
N ALA A 172 7.44 -6.84 -6.84
CA ALA A 172 6.76 -8.13 -6.90
C ALA A 172 5.96 -8.24 -8.20
N ALA A 173 6.06 -9.36 -8.89
CA ALA A 173 5.29 -9.67 -10.10
C ALA A 173 4.32 -10.83 -9.83
N LEU A 174 3.07 -10.67 -10.28
CA LEU A 174 2.14 -11.77 -10.35
C LEU A 174 2.47 -12.61 -11.60
N THR A 175 2.78 -13.87 -11.42
CA THR A 175 3.02 -14.79 -12.52
C THR A 175 2.20 -16.06 -12.39
N PHE A 176 1.98 -16.74 -13.51
CA PHE A 176 1.37 -18.07 -13.54
C PHE A 176 2.48 -19.11 -13.68
N ALA A 177 2.47 -20.12 -12.81
CA ALA A 177 3.29 -21.30 -12.95
C ALA A 177 2.39 -22.47 -13.41
N CYS A 178 2.79 -23.15 -14.48
CA CYS A 178 2.19 -24.40 -14.88
C CYS A 178 3.11 -25.53 -14.43
N VAL A 179 2.58 -26.44 -13.64
CA VAL A 179 3.26 -27.65 -13.17
C VAL A 179 2.75 -28.85 -13.94
#